data_4fbcb0d979449d79aee9a721bc20004d
#
_entry.id   4fbcb0d979449d79aee9a721bc20004d
#
_cell.length_a   1.000
_cell.length_b   1.000
_cell.length_c   1.000
_cell.angle_alpha   90.00
_cell.angle_beta   90.00
_cell.angle_gamma   90.00
#
_symmetry.space_group_name_H-M   'P 1'
#
loop_
_entity.id
_entity.type
_entity.pdbx_description
1 polymer ?
#
loop_
_entity_poly.entity_id
_entity_poly.type
_entity_poly.pdbx_seq_one_letter_code
_entity_poly.pdbx_strand_id
1 'polypeptide(L)'
;MNRNICIYQEFLTEAHKDQIRETARRTGFTPHFFNLDQFEEAKDCLQHCEVLYAHSADLLRAAPATLKWYCCSFAGVDLYCKDPGLFANPDCLLTNSNVYGVTIAEHVVMVTLMLLRRMPEYIEIVRGHGWSNQLPVRSIRDNEFTILGTGDIGRHVADRLRGMGAAKIVGL
;
A
#
# COMPACT_ATOMS: atom_id res chain seq x y z
N MET A 1 13.83 25.28 -17.16
CA MET A 1 12.75 25.56 -16.19
C MET A 1 12.89 24.57 -15.06
N ASN A 2 12.97 25.05 -13.81
CA ASN A 2 12.97 24.13 -12.65
C ASN A 2 11.60 23.49 -12.54
N ARG A 3 11.56 22.18 -12.62
CA ARG A 3 10.36 21.37 -12.45
C ARG A 3 10.25 21.01 -10.97
N ASN A 4 9.14 21.32 -10.32
CA ASN A 4 8.96 21.13 -8.89
C ASN A 4 8.07 19.93 -8.58
N ILE A 5 8.38 19.26 -7.46
CA ILE A 5 7.58 18.19 -6.86
C ILE A 5 7.15 18.65 -5.47
N CYS A 6 5.85 18.65 -5.20
CA CYS A 6 5.30 18.76 -3.85
C CYS A 6 5.18 17.37 -3.23
N ILE A 7 5.77 17.17 -2.06
CA ILE A 7 5.74 15.90 -1.30
C ILE A 7 5.14 16.20 0.06
N TYR A 8 3.92 15.70 0.28
CA TYR A 8 3.15 15.93 1.49
C TYR A 8 2.92 14.60 2.21
N GLN A 9 3.87 14.26 3.13
CA GLN A 9 3.93 12.96 3.81
C GLN A 9 4.70 13.05 5.13
N GLU A 10 4.26 12.31 6.15
CA GLU A 10 4.92 12.27 7.46
C GLU A 10 5.86 11.07 7.67
N PHE A 11 5.70 9.99 6.90
CA PHE A 11 6.44 8.73 7.13
C PHE A 11 7.80 8.65 6.42
N LEU A 12 8.23 9.72 5.75
CA LEU A 12 9.52 9.74 5.05
C LEU A 12 10.67 9.98 6.04
N THR A 13 11.57 9.00 6.13
CA THR A 13 12.85 9.16 6.84
C THR A 13 13.81 10.05 6.03
N GLU A 14 14.87 10.57 6.65
CA GLU A 14 15.89 11.34 5.92
C GLU A 14 16.56 10.49 4.83
N ALA A 15 16.76 9.20 5.04
CA ALA A 15 17.26 8.30 4.01
C ALA A 15 16.32 8.23 2.77
N HIS A 16 15.02 8.20 2.99
CA HIS A 16 14.03 8.27 1.89
C HIS A 16 14.09 9.62 1.17
N LYS A 17 14.18 10.73 1.92
CA LYS A 17 14.27 12.06 1.34
C LYS A 17 15.56 12.24 0.51
N ASP A 18 16.67 11.66 0.95
CA ASP A 18 17.95 11.72 0.22
C ASP A 18 17.88 10.92 -1.09
N GLN A 19 17.25 9.75 -1.10
CA GLN A 19 17.00 8.99 -2.33
C GLN A 19 16.11 9.77 -3.32
N ILE A 20 15.08 10.44 -2.80
CA ILE A 20 14.21 11.30 -3.61
C ILE A 20 14.98 12.48 -4.17
N ARG A 21 15.78 13.19 -3.35
CA ARG A 21 16.63 14.33 -3.78
C ARG A 21 17.60 13.91 -4.88
N GLU A 22 18.26 12.76 -4.73
CA GLU A 22 19.20 12.25 -5.74
C GLU A 22 18.50 11.91 -7.06
N THR A 23 17.35 11.23 -7.00
CA THR A 23 16.56 10.91 -8.18
C THR A 23 16.03 12.15 -8.86
N ALA A 24 15.52 13.11 -8.10
CA ALA A 24 15.00 14.38 -8.60
C ALA A 24 16.10 15.19 -9.30
N ARG A 25 17.30 15.26 -8.70
CA ARG A 25 18.47 15.92 -9.29
C ARG A 25 18.83 15.33 -10.67
N ARG A 26 18.81 14.00 -10.80
CA ARG A 26 19.11 13.29 -12.06
C ARG A 26 18.05 13.53 -13.14
N THR A 27 16.84 13.85 -12.76
CA THR A 27 15.69 14.04 -13.68
C THR A 27 15.30 15.50 -13.87
N GLY A 28 16.05 16.43 -13.27
CA GLY A 28 15.83 17.86 -13.39
C GLY A 28 14.64 18.39 -12.58
N PHE A 29 14.27 17.69 -11.51
CA PHE A 29 13.23 18.11 -10.57
C PHE A 29 13.82 18.66 -9.27
N THR A 30 13.05 19.52 -8.59
CA THR A 30 13.33 20.02 -7.25
C THR A 30 12.22 19.53 -6.30
N PRO A 31 12.51 18.64 -5.32
CA PRO A 31 11.52 18.17 -4.37
C PRO A 31 11.39 19.11 -3.19
N HIS A 32 10.15 19.38 -2.77
CA HIS A 32 9.79 20.14 -1.58
C HIS A 32 9.01 19.23 -0.65
N PHE A 33 9.45 19.11 0.61
CA PHE A 33 8.91 18.16 1.59
C PHE A 33 8.09 18.90 2.64
N PHE A 34 6.90 18.41 2.93
CA PHE A 34 5.97 18.94 3.92
C PHE A 34 5.42 17.81 4.78
N ASN A 35 5.30 18.03 6.08
CA ASN A 35 4.59 17.17 7.00
C ASN A 35 3.08 17.47 6.94
N LEU A 36 2.26 16.61 7.58
CA LEU A 36 0.79 16.76 7.52
C LEU A 36 0.25 18.00 8.24
N ASP A 37 1.00 18.60 9.17
CA ASP A 37 0.69 19.86 9.84
C ASP A 37 1.00 21.11 9.00
N GLN A 38 1.68 20.96 7.85
CA GLN A 38 2.10 22.04 6.95
C GLN A 38 1.20 22.11 5.69
N PHE A 39 -0.12 22.03 5.88
CA PHE A 39 -1.05 21.96 4.75
C PHE A 39 -1.05 23.23 3.89
N GLU A 40 -1.06 24.42 4.50
CA GLU A 40 -1.12 25.68 3.75
C GLU A 40 0.20 25.93 2.99
N GLU A 41 1.34 25.64 3.60
CA GLU A 41 2.64 25.78 2.93
C GLU A 41 2.76 24.78 1.75
N ALA A 42 2.27 23.56 1.92
CA ALA A 42 2.25 22.56 0.84
C ALA A 42 1.34 23.00 -0.30
N LYS A 43 0.17 23.57 0.02
CA LYS A 43 -0.80 24.09 -0.95
C LYS A 43 -0.23 25.27 -1.75
N ASP A 44 0.48 26.20 -1.09
CA ASP A 44 1.13 27.34 -1.75
C ASP A 44 2.26 26.85 -2.68
N CYS A 45 3.10 25.93 -2.20
CA CYS A 45 4.16 25.33 -3.02
C CYS A 45 3.59 24.59 -4.23
N LEU A 46 2.47 23.87 -4.06
CA LEU A 46 1.81 23.08 -5.10
C LEU A 46 1.41 23.92 -6.31
N GLN A 47 1.10 25.22 -6.14
CA GLN A 47 0.77 26.11 -7.27
C GLN A 47 1.90 26.24 -8.31
N HIS A 48 3.13 25.87 -7.93
CA HIS A 48 4.33 25.93 -8.78
C HIS A 48 4.89 24.53 -9.11
N CYS A 49 4.12 23.45 -8.83
CA CYS A 49 4.57 22.08 -9.01
C CYS A 49 3.91 21.40 -10.21
N GLU A 50 4.65 20.49 -10.85
CA GLU A 50 4.13 19.60 -11.92
C GLU A 50 3.73 18.23 -11.36
N VAL A 51 4.24 17.86 -10.17
CA VAL A 51 4.05 16.57 -9.53
C VAL A 51 3.63 16.78 -8.08
N LEU A 52 2.62 16.01 -7.65
CA LEU A 52 2.21 15.89 -6.26
C LEU A 52 2.36 14.44 -5.79
N TYR A 53 3.13 14.21 -4.73
CA TYR A 53 3.17 12.93 -4.02
C TYR A 53 2.49 13.09 -2.66
N ALA A 54 1.29 12.53 -2.52
CA ALA A 54 0.45 12.68 -1.34
C ALA A 54 -0.63 11.60 -1.24
N HIS A 55 -1.33 11.57 -0.10
CA HIS A 55 -2.65 10.94 0.05
C HIS A 55 -3.61 11.99 0.64
N SER A 56 -4.02 12.95 -0.17
CA SER A 56 -4.89 14.06 0.25
C SER A 56 -5.78 14.54 -0.91
N ALA A 57 -7.08 14.32 -0.76
CA ALA A 57 -8.06 14.83 -1.72
C ALA A 57 -8.17 16.36 -1.67
N ASP A 58 -8.01 16.96 -0.49
CA ASP A 58 -8.12 18.42 -0.32
C ASP A 58 -6.94 19.13 -0.99
N LEU A 59 -5.73 18.58 -0.86
CA LEU A 59 -4.58 19.13 -1.53
C LEU A 59 -4.68 18.95 -3.05
N LEU A 60 -5.18 17.79 -3.52
CA LEU A 60 -5.43 17.57 -4.94
C LEU A 60 -6.50 18.52 -5.50
N ARG A 61 -7.58 18.79 -4.76
CA ARG A 61 -8.62 19.74 -5.15
C ARG A 61 -8.09 21.17 -5.26
N ALA A 62 -7.08 21.52 -4.45
CA ALA A 62 -6.40 22.81 -4.50
C ALA A 62 -5.29 22.89 -5.57
N ALA A 63 -5.01 21.80 -6.28
CA ALA A 63 -3.92 21.74 -7.25
C ALA A 63 -4.25 22.60 -8.50
N PRO A 64 -3.23 23.21 -9.12
CA PRO A 64 -3.42 23.99 -10.35
C PRO A 64 -3.64 23.08 -11.57
N ALA A 65 -4.22 23.63 -12.63
CA ALA A 65 -4.37 22.92 -13.92
C ALA A 65 -3.03 22.57 -14.59
N THR A 66 -1.92 23.07 -14.06
CA THR A 66 -0.55 22.72 -14.50
C THR A 66 -0.01 21.44 -13.88
N LEU A 67 -0.70 20.85 -12.88
CA LEU A 67 -0.32 19.57 -12.30
C LEU A 67 -0.43 18.47 -13.36
N LYS A 68 0.67 17.74 -13.57
CA LYS A 68 0.76 16.70 -14.60
C LYS A 68 0.70 15.28 -14.02
N TRP A 69 1.09 15.12 -12.78
CA TRP A 69 1.17 13.81 -12.13
C TRP A 69 0.79 13.88 -10.66
N TYR A 70 -0.25 13.15 -10.29
CA TYR A 70 -0.60 12.86 -8.91
C TYR A 70 -0.16 11.43 -8.57
N CYS A 71 0.89 11.31 -7.78
CA CYS A 71 1.40 10.04 -7.26
C CYS A 71 0.76 9.80 -5.90
N CYS A 72 -0.29 9.00 -5.84
CA CYS A 72 -0.94 8.62 -4.59
C CYS A 72 -0.05 7.67 -3.80
N SER A 73 0.29 8.02 -2.57
CA SER A 73 1.12 7.18 -1.69
C SER A 73 0.38 5.97 -1.10
N PHE A 74 -0.88 5.80 -1.41
CA PHE A 74 -1.74 4.71 -0.96
C PHE A 74 -2.09 3.75 -2.09
N ALA A 75 -2.49 2.52 -1.76
CA ALA A 75 -2.94 1.54 -2.76
C ALA A 75 -4.36 1.84 -3.25
N GLY A 76 -5.26 2.26 -2.34
CA GLY A 76 -6.65 2.60 -2.67
C GLY A 76 -6.75 3.94 -3.37
N VAL A 77 -7.33 3.94 -4.57
CA VAL A 77 -7.55 5.14 -5.39
C VAL A 77 -9.01 5.38 -5.73
N ASP A 78 -9.92 4.62 -5.12
CA ASP A 78 -11.36 4.68 -5.41
C ASP A 78 -11.95 6.09 -5.32
N LEU A 79 -11.52 6.88 -4.32
CA LEU A 79 -11.96 8.26 -4.15
C LEU A 79 -11.61 9.11 -5.38
N TYR A 80 -10.38 8.97 -5.86
CA TYR A 80 -9.86 9.76 -6.99
C TYR A 80 -10.45 9.33 -8.33
N CYS A 81 -10.76 8.03 -8.48
CA CYS A 81 -11.38 7.51 -9.70
C CYS A 81 -12.89 7.80 -9.78
N LYS A 82 -13.57 7.93 -8.62
CA LYS A 82 -15.03 8.19 -8.56
C LYS A 82 -15.38 9.66 -8.72
N ASP A 83 -14.47 10.57 -8.42
CA ASP A 83 -14.68 12.01 -8.51
C ASP A 83 -13.64 12.67 -9.45
N PRO A 84 -13.88 12.67 -10.78
CA PRO A 84 -13.00 13.34 -11.73
C PRO A 84 -12.87 14.85 -11.49
N GLY A 85 -13.82 15.47 -10.80
CA GLY A 85 -13.79 16.89 -10.41
C GLY A 85 -12.69 17.26 -9.42
N LEU A 86 -12.01 16.27 -8.83
CA LEU A 86 -10.82 16.50 -8.01
C LEU A 86 -9.61 16.98 -8.82
N PHE A 87 -9.59 16.72 -10.13
CA PHE A 87 -8.47 17.06 -10.99
C PHE A 87 -8.77 18.32 -11.80
N ALA A 88 -8.09 19.43 -11.51
CA ALA A 88 -8.18 20.64 -12.31
C ALA A 88 -7.61 20.44 -13.74
N ASN A 89 -6.69 19.47 -13.91
CA ASN A 89 -6.19 19.01 -15.19
C ASN A 89 -6.76 17.62 -15.50
N PRO A 90 -7.65 17.46 -16.50
CA PRO A 90 -8.22 16.14 -16.86
C PRO A 90 -7.17 15.15 -17.40
N ASP A 91 -6.03 15.63 -17.90
CA ASP A 91 -4.92 14.82 -18.42
C ASP A 91 -3.87 14.51 -17.32
N CYS A 92 -4.15 14.85 -16.05
CA CYS A 92 -3.24 14.54 -14.95
C CYS A 92 -3.12 13.03 -14.76
N LEU A 93 -1.88 12.52 -14.82
CA LEU A 93 -1.62 11.11 -14.57
C LEU A 93 -1.85 10.78 -13.08
N LEU A 94 -2.70 9.80 -12.80
CA LEU A 94 -2.85 9.21 -11.48
C LEU A 94 -2.07 7.90 -11.41
N THR A 95 -1.19 7.77 -10.42
CA THR A 95 -0.55 6.49 -10.04
C THR A 95 -0.71 6.23 -8.56
N ASN A 96 -0.65 4.96 -8.17
CA ASN A 96 -0.77 4.53 -6.78
C ASN A 96 0.38 3.61 -6.36
N SER A 97 0.43 3.27 -5.06
CA SER A 97 1.39 2.34 -4.51
C SER A 97 0.84 0.91 -4.47
N ASN A 98 1.67 -0.08 -4.82
CA ASN A 98 1.33 -1.50 -4.77
C ASN A 98 2.39 -2.35 -4.03
N VAL A 99 3.11 -1.76 -3.08
CA VAL A 99 4.24 -2.39 -2.38
C VAL A 99 3.84 -3.29 -1.19
N TYR A 100 2.55 -3.50 -0.96
CA TYR A 100 2.05 -4.18 0.24
C TYR A 100 1.92 -5.70 0.09
N GLY A 101 2.20 -6.26 -1.09
CA GLY A 101 1.99 -7.68 -1.39
C GLY A 101 2.71 -8.62 -0.43
N VAL A 102 3.96 -8.32 -0.09
CA VAL A 102 4.77 -9.13 0.83
C VAL A 102 4.17 -9.18 2.22
N THR A 103 3.95 -8.03 2.85
CA THR A 103 3.48 -7.94 4.24
C THR A 103 2.04 -8.43 4.41
N ILE A 104 1.17 -8.13 3.45
CA ILE A 104 -0.21 -8.63 3.47
C ILE A 104 -0.24 -10.15 3.27
N ALA A 105 0.59 -10.70 2.39
CA ALA A 105 0.67 -12.14 2.18
C ALA A 105 1.16 -12.88 3.43
N GLU A 106 2.09 -12.30 4.19
CA GLU A 106 2.53 -12.86 5.48
C GLU A 106 1.38 -12.88 6.50
N HIS A 107 0.61 -11.80 6.58
CA HIS A 107 -0.57 -11.75 7.41
C HIS A 107 -1.63 -12.81 7.01
N VAL A 108 -1.90 -12.96 5.71
CA VAL A 108 -2.83 -13.98 5.19
C VAL A 108 -2.36 -15.38 5.58
N VAL A 109 -1.08 -15.70 5.43
CA VAL A 109 -0.52 -17.02 5.81
C VAL A 109 -0.61 -17.22 7.32
N MET A 110 -0.30 -16.20 8.12
CA MET A 110 -0.44 -16.26 9.59
C MET A 110 -1.88 -16.61 9.98
N VAL A 111 -2.88 -15.88 9.47
CA VAL A 111 -4.29 -16.14 9.78
C VAL A 111 -4.73 -17.52 9.28
N THR A 112 -4.28 -17.94 8.10
CA THR A 112 -4.54 -19.28 7.55
C THR A 112 -4.01 -20.37 8.50
N LEU A 113 -2.79 -20.22 8.98
CA LEU A 113 -2.21 -21.15 9.96
C LEU A 113 -2.96 -21.14 11.29
N MET A 114 -3.36 -19.96 11.79
CA MET A 114 -4.16 -19.86 13.01
C MET A 114 -5.46 -20.64 12.90
N LEU A 115 -6.16 -20.53 11.76
CA LEU A 115 -7.43 -21.26 11.52
C LEU A 115 -7.19 -22.76 11.36
N LEU A 116 -6.21 -23.19 10.54
CA LEU A 116 -5.88 -24.59 10.34
C LEU A 116 -5.44 -25.29 11.63
N ARG A 117 -4.78 -24.54 12.51
CA ARG A 117 -4.27 -25.04 13.80
C ARG A 117 -5.24 -24.83 14.96
N ARG A 118 -6.46 -24.33 14.69
CA ARG A 118 -7.52 -24.12 15.71
C ARG A 118 -7.04 -23.17 16.84
N MET A 119 -6.21 -22.19 16.52
CA MET A 119 -5.66 -21.28 17.51
C MET A 119 -6.70 -20.51 18.33
N PRO A 120 -7.84 -20.04 17.77
CA PRO A 120 -8.88 -19.40 18.55
C PRO A 120 -9.37 -20.29 19.70
N GLU A 121 -9.60 -21.56 19.44
CA GLU A 121 -10.08 -22.52 20.46
C GLU A 121 -8.98 -22.83 21.48
N TYR A 122 -7.73 -22.98 21.04
CA TYR A 122 -6.61 -23.18 21.97
C TYR A 122 -6.40 -21.98 22.88
N ILE A 123 -6.57 -20.76 22.40
CA ILE A 123 -6.48 -19.53 23.21
C ILE A 123 -7.51 -19.57 24.35
N GLU A 124 -8.76 -19.99 24.09
CA GLU A 124 -9.79 -20.09 25.12
C GLU A 124 -9.48 -21.21 26.15
N ILE A 125 -8.96 -22.35 25.69
CA ILE A 125 -8.52 -23.44 26.57
C ILE A 125 -7.39 -22.94 27.52
N VAL A 126 -6.40 -22.22 26.99
CA VAL A 126 -5.29 -21.68 27.76
C VAL A 126 -5.75 -20.61 28.76
N ARG A 127 -6.67 -19.71 28.34
CA ARG A 127 -7.28 -18.72 29.24
C ARG A 127 -8.00 -19.36 30.43
N GLY A 128 -8.61 -20.52 30.20
CA GLY A 128 -9.24 -21.34 31.25
C GLY A 128 -8.26 -22.21 32.04
N HIS A 129 -6.93 -22.01 31.92
CA HIS A 129 -5.89 -22.86 32.50
C HIS A 129 -6.03 -24.34 32.14
N GLY A 130 -6.65 -24.63 30.98
CA GLY A 130 -6.86 -25.97 30.47
C GLY A 130 -5.78 -26.44 29.53
N TRP A 131 -5.85 -27.72 29.15
CA TRP A 131 -5.06 -28.36 28.12
C TRP A 131 -5.92 -29.35 27.32
N SER A 132 -5.69 -29.43 25.98
CA SER A 132 -6.40 -30.40 25.13
C SER A 132 -5.51 -30.81 23.96
N ASN A 133 -5.59 -32.08 23.56
CA ASN A 133 -5.01 -32.62 22.34
C ASN A 133 -6.08 -33.16 21.37
N GLN A 134 -7.36 -32.83 21.59
CA GLN A 134 -8.50 -33.39 20.86
C GLN A 134 -8.96 -32.54 19.68
N LEU A 135 -8.42 -31.33 19.52
CA LEU A 135 -8.84 -30.46 18.40
C LEU A 135 -8.28 -30.99 17.07
N PRO A 136 -9.15 -31.15 16.03
CA PRO A 136 -8.72 -31.62 14.72
C PRO A 136 -7.96 -30.53 14.00
N VAL A 137 -6.64 -30.57 14.07
CA VAL A 137 -5.76 -29.62 13.40
C VAL A 137 -5.42 -30.06 11.97
N ARG A 138 -5.20 -29.09 11.11
CA ARG A 138 -4.81 -29.29 9.69
C ARG A 138 -3.49 -28.55 9.39
N SER A 139 -2.90 -28.82 8.23
CA SER A 139 -1.67 -28.21 7.75
C SER A 139 -1.91 -27.53 6.40
N ILE A 140 -1.04 -26.60 6.01
CA ILE A 140 -0.99 -26.11 4.63
C ILE A 140 -0.52 -27.23 3.69
N ARG A 141 0.44 -28.05 4.14
CA ARG A 141 0.92 -29.20 3.38
C ARG A 141 -0.27 -30.10 2.98
N ASP A 142 -0.25 -30.55 1.74
CA ASP A 142 -1.20 -31.48 1.14
C ASP A 142 -2.66 -30.97 1.07
N ASN A 143 -2.92 -29.69 1.34
CA ASN A 143 -4.22 -29.06 1.15
C ASN A 143 -4.26 -28.24 -0.15
N GLU A 144 -5.47 -28.06 -0.69
CA GLU A 144 -5.73 -27.23 -1.86
C GLU A 144 -6.23 -25.85 -1.42
N PHE A 145 -5.81 -24.82 -2.18
CA PHE A 145 -6.17 -23.42 -1.93
C PHE A 145 -6.70 -22.76 -3.19
N THR A 146 -7.76 -21.98 -3.05
CA THR A 146 -8.26 -21.09 -4.10
C THR A 146 -8.00 -19.65 -3.69
N ILE A 147 -7.37 -18.88 -4.56
CA ILE A 147 -7.03 -17.47 -4.36
C ILE A 147 -7.88 -16.63 -5.31
N LEU A 148 -8.77 -15.82 -4.73
CA LEU A 148 -9.58 -14.86 -5.49
C LEU A 148 -8.78 -13.56 -5.67
N GLY A 149 -8.37 -13.27 -6.91
CA GLY A 149 -7.51 -12.16 -7.27
C GLY A 149 -6.03 -12.56 -7.35
N THR A 150 -5.52 -12.61 -8.58
CA THR A 150 -4.13 -13.02 -8.90
C THR A 150 -3.18 -11.83 -9.12
N GLY A 151 -3.49 -10.67 -8.50
CA GLY A 151 -2.64 -9.49 -8.49
C GLY A 151 -1.41 -9.66 -7.60
N ASP A 152 -0.82 -8.54 -7.16
CA ASP A 152 0.40 -8.51 -6.35
C ASP A 152 0.26 -9.35 -5.07
N ILE A 153 -0.75 -9.10 -4.25
CA ILE A 153 -0.99 -9.84 -2.99
C ILE A 153 -1.22 -11.32 -3.27
N GLY A 154 -2.12 -11.66 -4.22
CA GLY A 154 -2.44 -13.06 -4.52
C GLY A 154 -1.24 -13.88 -4.98
N ARG A 155 -0.35 -13.31 -5.77
CA ARG A 155 0.91 -13.94 -6.18
C ARG A 155 1.83 -14.22 -4.99
N HIS A 156 2.01 -13.23 -4.12
CA HIS A 156 2.83 -13.39 -2.91
C HIS A 156 2.25 -14.42 -1.94
N VAL A 157 0.92 -14.54 -1.82
CA VAL A 157 0.25 -15.60 -1.04
C VAL A 157 0.52 -16.96 -1.68
N ALA A 158 0.33 -17.09 -3.01
CA ALA A 158 0.54 -18.34 -3.73
C ALA A 158 1.98 -18.86 -3.56
N ASP A 159 2.97 -17.99 -3.67
CA ASP A 159 4.39 -18.38 -3.53
C ASP A 159 4.70 -18.92 -2.12
N ARG A 160 4.14 -18.29 -1.08
CA ARG A 160 4.31 -18.77 0.31
C ARG A 160 3.62 -20.10 0.54
N LEU A 161 2.38 -20.24 0.10
CA LEU A 161 1.64 -21.50 0.23
C LEU A 161 2.35 -22.64 -0.52
N ARG A 162 2.90 -22.37 -1.72
CA ARG A 162 3.69 -23.33 -2.50
C ARG A 162 4.95 -23.74 -1.74
N GLY A 163 5.68 -22.79 -1.16
CA GLY A 163 6.87 -23.05 -0.33
C GLY A 163 6.56 -23.86 0.94
N MET A 164 5.31 -23.81 1.44
CA MET A 164 4.84 -24.60 2.57
C MET A 164 4.23 -25.95 2.18
N GLY A 165 4.31 -26.34 0.89
CA GLY A 165 3.90 -27.67 0.40
C GLY A 165 2.40 -27.81 0.14
N ALA A 166 1.68 -26.75 -0.19
CA ALA A 166 0.31 -26.83 -0.67
C ALA A 166 0.22 -27.79 -1.88
N ALA A 167 -0.76 -28.70 -1.87
CA ALA A 167 -0.91 -29.72 -2.93
C ALA A 167 -1.35 -29.09 -4.26
N LYS A 168 -2.23 -28.06 -4.19
CA LYS A 168 -2.75 -27.35 -5.35
C LYS A 168 -3.09 -25.91 -4.99
N ILE A 169 -2.81 -25.00 -5.89
CA ILE A 169 -3.20 -23.60 -5.79
C ILE A 169 -3.90 -23.21 -7.09
N VAL A 170 -5.14 -22.74 -6.96
CA VAL A 170 -5.96 -22.23 -8.07
C VAL A 170 -6.13 -20.74 -7.89
N GLY A 171 -5.83 -19.96 -8.93
CA GLY A 171 -6.08 -18.51 -8.98
C GLY A 171 -7.28 -18.19 -9.86
N LEU A 172 -8.12 -17.28 -9.43
CA LEU A 172 -9.27 -16.75 -10.16
C LEU A 172 -9.15 -15.23 -10.30
#